data_4767e571e07b94fdbe357794324f735d
#
_entry.id   4767e571e07b94fdbe357794324f735d
#
_cell.length_a   1.000
_cell.length_b   1.000
_cell.length_c   1.000
_cell.angle_alpha   90.00
_cell.angle_beta   90.00
_cell.angle_gamma   90.00
#
_symmetry.space_group_name_H-M   'P 1'
#
loop_
_entity.id
_entity.type
_entity.pdbx_description
1 polymer ?
#
loop_
_entity_poly.entity_id
_entity_poly.type
_entity_poly.pdbx_seq_one_letter_code
_entity_poly.pdbx_strand_id
1 'polypeptide(L)'
;MKLFKLAVILILSVLLAGCSTDPFKPTQVTFSHAQLQKAVAKKFPIEKHYLDNVDLIVSNPVVSLRPETNRIAIQFDAAITMPGAAQPITGQLLFSSGLEFDQKKSELVLKDPVLEKQQIAGLSGATSEIVSQLEAIVIKDNLNGKSIHNCKPGDLEFLGVPLRPTGIEVTQTAVVLHIAK
;
A
#
# COMPACT_ATOMS: atom_id res chain seq x y z
N MET A 1 -36.29 34.38 44.46
CA MET A 1 -35.34 33.33 44.83
C MET A 1 -35.60 31.96 44.17
N LYS A 2 -36.88 31.53 44.04
CA LYS A 2 -37.17 30.21 43.41
C LYS A 2 -36.92 30.17 41.90
N LEU A 3 -37.21 31.23 41.15
CA LEU A 3 -36.95 31.32 39.70
C LEU A 3 -35.44 31.30 39.36
N PHE A 4 -34.62 31.94 40.19
CA PHE A 4 -33.16 31.95 39.99
C PHE A 4 -32.53 30.61 40.21
N LYS A 5 -33.03 29.82 41.17
CA LYS A 5 -32.56 28.41 41.39
C LYS A 5 -32.95 27.50 40.24
N LEU A 6 -34.14 27.70 39.64
CA LEU A 6 -34.60 26.93 38.51
C LEU A 6 -33.76 27.20 37.23
N ALA A 7 -33.40 28.47 36.99
CA ALA A 7 -32.56 28.87 35.88
C ALA A 7 -31.13 28.30 35.99
N VAL A 8 -30.56 28.25 37.20
CA VAL A 8 -29.22 27.70 37.44
C VAL A 8 -29.19 26.17 37.21
N ILE A 9 -30.26 25.46 37.61
CA ILE A 9 -30.38 24.01 37.38
C ILE A 9 -30.52 23.68 35.88
N LEU A 10 -31.25 24.50 35.12
CA LEU A 10 -31.44 24.33 33.69
C LEU A 10 -30.14 24.60 32.90
N ILE A 11 -29.30 25.54 33.32
CA ILE A 11 -28.01 25.82 32.69
C ILE A 11 -26.99 24.72 33.02
N LEU A 12 -27.03 24.14 34.21
CA LEU A 12 -26.14 23.08 34.63
C LEU A 12 -26.42 21.74 33.89
N SER A 13 -27.67 21.50 33.47
CA SER A 13 -28.06 20.29 32.73
C SER A 13 -27.63 20.33 31.26
N VAL A 14 -27.40 21.50 30.66
CA VAL A 14 -26.94 21.64 29.27
C VAL A 14 -25.43 21.36 29.14
N LEU A 15 -24.68 21.54 30.21
CA LEU A 15 -23.22 21.32 30.21
C LEU A 15 -22.82 19.83 30.29
N LEU A 16 -23.76 18.91 30.55
CA LEU A 16 -23.50 17.48 30.65
C LEU A 16 -23.72 16.68 29.32
N ALA A 17 -24.19 17.35 28.26
CA ALA A 17 -24.33 16.75 26.93
C ALA A 17 -23.06 16.90 26.09
N GLY A 18 -21.89 16.95 26.71
CA GLY A 18 -20.60 16.83 26.03
C GLY A 18 -20.44 15.40 25.51
N CYS A 19 -20.62 15.19 24.20
CA CYS A 19 -20.18 13.97 23.54
C CYS A 19 -18.75 13.69 23.94
N SER A 20 -18.52 12.60 24.67
CA SER A 20 -17.21 12.08 25.01
C SER A 20 -16.55 11.45 23.77
N THR A 21 -16.24 12.26 22.78
CA THR A 21 -15.20 11.91 21.80
C THR A 21 -13.89 12.24 22.48
N ASP A 22 -13.16 11.23 22.87
CA ASP A 22 -11.80 11.38 23.41
C ASP A 22 -10.95 12.13 22.37
N PRO A 23 -10.60 13.43 22.58
CA PRO A 23 -9.94 14.23 21.56
C PRO A 23 -8.51 13.79 21.27
N PHE A 24 -7.99 12.84 22.05
CA PHE A 24 -6.63 12.32 21.93
C PHE A 24 -6.54 10.98 21.19
N LYS A 25 -7.65 10.28 20.94
CA LYS A 25 -7.62 9.03 20.20
C LYS A 25 -7.33 9.30 18.73
N PRO A 26 -6.23 8.77 18.16
CA PRO A 26 -5.95 8.94 16.75
C PRO A 26 -7.07 8.29 15.92
N THR A 27 -7.61 9.02 14.97
CA THR A 27 -8.65 8.54 14.05
C THR A 27 -8.07 8.04 12.74
N GLN A 28 -6.77 8.25 12.53
CA GLN A 28 -6.07 7.86 11.31
C GLN A 28 -4.58 7.70 11.54
N VAL A 29 -3.97 6.82 10.74
CA VAL A 29 -2.51 6.66 10.61
C VAL A 29 -2.14 6.98 9.17
N THR A 30 -1.13 7.84 8.97
CA THR A 30 -0.77 8.33 7.65
C THR A 30 0.63 7.87 7.27
N PHE A 31 0.76 7.29 6.08
CA PHE A 31 2.03 6.90 5.47
C PHE A 31 2.33 7.83 4.31
N SER A 32 3.31 8.70 4.47
CA SER A 32 3.71 9.62 3.41
C SER A 32 4.25 8.87 2.17
N HIS A 33 4.16 9.50 1.00
CA HIS A 33 4.75 8.97 -0.24
C HIS A 33 6.22 8.58 -0.05
N ALA A 34 7.02 9.40 0.62
CA ALA A 34 8.44 9.12 0.87
C ALA A 34 8.66 7.88 1.76
N GLN A 35 7.79 7.65 2.76
CA GLN A 35 7.85 6.44 3.58
C GLN A 35 7.53 5.19 2.78
N LEU A 36 6.49 5.24 1.93
CA LEU A 36 6.12 4.14 1.04
C LEU A 36 7.21 3.86 0.02
N GLN A 37 7.74 4.89 -0.65
CA GLN A 37 8.85 4.76 -1.59
C GLN A 37 10.07 4.07 -0.93
N LYS A 38 10.46 4.51 0.26
CA LYS A 38 11.58 3.93 1.02
C LYS A 38 11.29 2.49 1.43
N ALA A 39 10.06 2.18 1.85
CA ALA A 39 9.67 0.85 2.28
C ALA A 39 9.65 -0.14 1.10
N VAL A 40 9.14 0.29 -0.06
CA VAL A 40 9.16 -0.51 -1.29
C VAL A 40 10.60 -0.71 -1.76
N ALA A 41 11.40 0.36 -1.87
CA ALA A 41 12.78 0.30 -2.36
C ALA A 41 13.67 -0.69 -1.57
N LYS A 42 13.44 -0.85 -0.26
CA LYS A 42 14.18 -1.81 0.58
C LYS A 42 13.97 -3.28 0.20
N LYS A 43 12.93 -3.58 -0.57
CA LYS A 43 12.57 -4.95 -0.95
C LYS A 43 13.13 -5.32 -2.33
N PHE A 44 13.84 -4.41 -2.97
CA PHE A 44 14.46 -4.59 -4.27
C PHE A 44 16.00 -4.49 -4.18
N PRO A 45 16.74 -5.11 -5.11
CA PRO A 45 16.23 -5.88 -6.24
C PRO A 45 15.57 -7.20 -5.83
N ILE A 46 14.64 -7.69 -6.68
CA ILE A 46 14.10 -9.03 -6.60
C ILE A 46 14.73 -9.85 -7.71
N GLU A 47 15.40 -10.93 -7.35
CA GLU A 47 16.02 -11.87 -8.29
C GLU A 47 15.28 -13.18 -8.24
N LYS A 48 14.92 -13.72 -9.40
CA LYS A 48 14.23 -15.00 -9.56
C LYS A 48 14.89 -15.83 -10.63
N HIS A 49 15.17 -17.08 -10.28
CA HIS A 49 15.67 -18.10 -11.18
C HIS A 49 14.51 -19.04 -11.52
N TYR A 50 14.23 -19.21 -12.79
CA TYR A 50 13.20 -20.10 -13.29
C TYR A 50 13.81 -21.33 -13.90
N LEU A 51 12.99 -22.37 -14.10
CA LEU A 51 13.37 -23.55 -14.87
C LEU A 51 13.88 -23.11 -16.24
N ASP A 52 14.81 -23.88 -16.83
CA ASP A 52 15.48 -23.59 -18.11
C ASP A 52 16.50 -22.43 -18.08
N ASN A 53 17.04 -22.09 -16.88
CA ASN A 53 18.04 -21.04 -16.69
C ASN A 53 17.59 -19.64 -17.18
N VAL A 54 16.34 -19.31 -16.96
CA VAL A 54 15.81 -17.96 -17.17
C VAL A 54 15.92 -17.18 -15.86
N ASP A 55 16.64 -16.09 -15.88
CA ASP A 55 16.78 -15.18 -14.73
C ASP A 55 15.97 -13.91 -14.95
N LEU A 56 15.19 -13.53 -13.93
CA LEU A 56 14.47 -12.27 -13.89
C LEU A 56 15.00 -11.43 -12.74
N ILE A 57 15.43 -10.21 -13.05
CA ILE A 57 15.81 -9.20 -12.07
C ILE A 57 14.84 -8.04 -12.20
N VAL A 58 14.20 -7.68 -11.08
CA VAL A 58 13.31 -6.51 -11.01
C VAL A 58 13.93 -5.51 -10.03
N SER A 59 14.10 -4.27 -10.46
CA SER A 59 14.85 -3.26 -9.72
C SER A 59 14.24 -1.86 -9.86
N ASN A 60 14.82 -0.88 -9.16
CA ASN A 60 14.49 0.54 -9.26
C ASN A 60 12.99 0.85 -9.13
N PRO A 61 12.32 0.42 -8.05
CA PRO A 61 10.90 0.69 -7.88
C PRO A 61 10.64 2.19 -7.70
N VAL A 62 9.67 2.72 -8.43
CA VAL A 62 9.16 4.08 -8.30
C VAL A 62 7.67 4.00 -7.95
N VAL A 63 7.30 4.49 -6.77
CA VAL A 63 5.92 4.51 -6.29
C VAL A 63 5.22 5.79 -6.72
N SER A 64 3.97 5.69 -7.15
CA SER A 64 3.07 6.82 -7.43
C SER A 64 1.73 6.60 -6.76
N LEU A 65 1.13 7.67 -6.26
CA LEU A 65 -0.18 7.62 -5.61
C LEU A 65 -1.27 8.00 -6.62
N ARG A 66 -2.39 7.27 -6.63
CA ARG A 66 -3.52 7.47 -7.55
C ARG A 66 -4.81 7.59 -6.76
N PRO A 67 -5.11 8.78 -6.24
CA PRO A 67 -6.30 9.01 -5.43
C PRO A 67 -7.61 8.76 -6.20
N GLU A 68 -7.62 9.04 -7.50
CA GLU A 68 -8.79 8.87 -8.37
C GLU A 68 -9.30 7.43 -8.46
N THR A 69 -8.43 6.46 -8.25
CA THR A 69 -8.76 5.02 -8.28
C THR A 69 -8.57 4.35 -6.91
N ASN A 70 -8.16 5.10 -5.91
CA ASN A 70 -7.76 4.61 -4.58
C ASN A 70 -6.69 3.50 -4.66
N ARG A 71 -5.72 3.67 -5.56
CA ARG A 71 -4.65 2.70 -5.82
C ARG A 71 -3.29 3.35 -5.70
N ILE A 72 -2.25 2.54 -5.53
CA ILE A 72 -0.87 2.95 -5.79
C ILE A 72 -0.41 2.35 -7.11
N ALA A 73 0.49 3.02 -7.80
CA ALA A 73 1.17 2.48 -8.95
C ALA A 73 2.67 2.34 -8.64
N ILE A 74 3.29 1.26 -9.11
CA ILE A 74 4.70 0.97 -8.92
C ILE A 74 5.30 0.65 -10.28
N GLN A 75 6.27 1.45 -10.69
CA GLN A 75 7.06 1.21 -11.90
C GLN A 75 8.37 0.53 -11.50
N PHE A 76 8.79 -0.45 -12.29
CA PHE A 76 10.05 -1.18 -12.10
C PHE A 76 10.84 -1.24 -13.39
N ASP A 77 12.16 -1.33 -13.26
CA ASP A 77 13.02 -1.84 -14.32
C ASP A 77 13.09 -3.36 -14.23
N ALA A 78 12.96 -4.04 -15.37
CA ALA A 78 13.07 -5.49 -15.48
C ALA A 78 14.20 -5.87 -16.42
N ALA A 79 14.97 -6.89 -16.07
CA ALA A 79 15.98 -7.52 -16.91
C ALA A 79 15.76 -9.04 -16.91
N ILE A 80 15.65 -9.62 -18.10
CA ILE A 80 15.45 -11.06 -18.30
C ILE A 80 16.66 -11.61 -19.04
N THR A 81 17.34 -12.57 -18.43
CA THR A 81 18.45 -13.30 -19.04
C THR A 81 17.94 -14.67 -19.45
N MET A 82 18.16 -15.04 -20.71
CA MET A 82 17.79 -16.35 -21.27
C MET A 82 19.04 -17.11 -21.73
N PRO A 83 19.03 -18.46 -21.70
CA PRO A 83 20.12 -19.25 -22.22
C PRO A 83 20.40 -18.93 -23.69
N GLY A 84 21.67 -18.71 -24.01
CA GLY A 84 22.09 -18.39 -25.38
C GLY A 84 21.86 -16.95 -25.83
N ALA A 85 21.22 -16.12 -25.03
CA ALA A 85 21.11 -14.68 -25.32
C ALA A 85 22.43 -13.96 -25.03
N ALA A 86 22.88 -13.15 -25.99
CA ALA A 86 24.14 -12.38 -25.85
C ALA A 86 24.03 -11.25 -24.80
N GLN A 87 22.83 -10.75 -24.56
CA GLN A 87 22.52 -9.70 -23.58
C GLN A 87 21.13 -9.91 -22.94
N PRO A 88 20.91 -9.45 -21.71
CA PRO A 88 19.60 -9.44 -21.10
C PRO A 88 18.58 -8.61 -21.91
N ILE A 89 17.37 -9.06 -21.95
CA ILE A 89 16.23 -8.30 -22.45
C ILE A 89 15.80 -7.36 -21.31
N THR A 90 15.83 -6.05 -21.54
CA THR A 90 15.51 -5.05 -20.53
C THR A 90 14.24 -4.28 -20.85
N GLY A 91 13.56 -3.79 -19.83
CA GLY A 91 12.36 -3.00 -20.01
C GLY A 91 11.82 -2.41 -18.72
N GLN A 92 10.66 -1.77 -18.84
CA GLN A 92 9.94 -1.21 -17.72
C GLN A 92 8.54 -1.81 -17.62
N LEU A 93 8.13 -2.07 -16.40
CA LEU A 93 6.82 -2.59 -16.05
C LEU A 93 6.14 -1.60 -15.10
N LEU A 94 4.88 -1.29 -15.36
CA LEU A 94 4.06 -0.44 -14.51
C LEU A 94 2.86 -1.25 -14.00
N PHE A 95 2.77 -1.40 -12.70
CA PHE A 95 1.65 -2.06 -12.02
C PHE A 95 0.87 -1.05 -11.20
N SER A 96 -0.46 -1.21 -11.13
CA SER A 96 -1.26 -0.59 -10.09
C SER A 96 -1.80 -1.64 -9.14
N SER A 97 -1.98 -1.26 -7.89
CA SER A 97 -2.51 -2.16 -6.84
C SER A 97 -3.39 -1.38 -5.88
N GLY A 98 -4.50 -1.99 -5.50
CA GLY A 98 -5.20 -1.61 -4.28
C GLY A 98 -4.34 -1.93 -3.07
N LEU A 99 -4.82 -1.52 -1.91
CA LEU A 99 -4.16 -1.75 -0.62
C LEU A 99 -5.12 -2.43 0.34
N GLU A 100 -4.58 -3.32 1.15
CA GLU A 100 -5.29 -3.97 2.25
C GLU A 100 -4.43 -3.94 3.51
N PHE A 101 -5.07 -3.87 4.67
CA PHE A 101 -4.38 -3.98 5.94
C PHE A 101 -4.54 -5.40 6.49
N ASP A 102 -3.43 -6.15 6.56
CA ASP A 102 -3.37 -7.44 7.23
C ASP A 102 -3.30 -7.22 8.74
N GLN A 103 -4.44 -7.39 9.42
CA GLN A 103 -4.55 -7.21 10.88
C GLN A 103 -3.70 -8.21 11.67
N LYS A 104 -3.47 -9.41 11.15
CA LYS A 104 -2.72 -10.45 11.85
C LYS A 104 -1.22 -10.14 11.90
N LYS A 105 -0.72 -9.54 10.82
CA LYS A 105 0.70 -9.19 10.67
C LYS A 105 0.98 -7.74 10.98
N SER A 106 -0.07 -6.91 11.12
CA SER A 106 0.04 -5.44 11.21
C SER A 106 0.79 -4.84 10.03
N GLU A 107 0.43 -5.27 8.82
CA GLU A 107 1.11 -4.89 7.59
C GLU A 107 0.15 -4.27 6.58
N LEU A 108 0.63 -3.25 5.88
CA LEU A 108 -0.02 -2.74 4.67
C LEU A 108 0.46 -3.59 3.49
N VAL A 109 -0.46 -4.25 2.81
CA VAL A 109 -0.16 -5.19 1.71
C VAL A 109 -0.78 -4.75 0.39
N LEU A 110 -0.17 -5.15 -0.71
CA LEU A 110 -0.71 -4.97 -2.05
C LEU A 110 -1.90 -5.92 -2.27
N LYS A 111 -2.98 -5.40 -2.86
CA LYS A 111 -4.19 -6.15 -3.18
C LYS A 111 -4.57 -5.99 -4.64
N ASP A 112 -4.85 -7.11 -5.28
CA ASP A 112 -5.29 -7.17 -6.67
C ASP A 112 -4.41 -6.29 -7.60
N PRO A 113 -3.09 -6.58 -7.67
CA PRO A 113 -2.19 -5.87 -8.57
C PRO A 113 -2.54 -6.18 -10.02
N VAL A 114 -2.46 -5.16 -10.88
CA VAL A 114 -2.75 -5.24 -12.32
C VAL A 114 -1.58 -4.63 -13.09
N LEU A 115 -1.10 -5.32 -14.13
CA LEU A 115 -0.14 -4.76 -15.08
C LEU A 115 -0.85 -3.73 -15.96
N GLU A 116 -0.42 -2.47 -15.90
CA GLU A 116 -1.02 -1.40 -16.71
C GLU A 116 -0.23 -1.13 -17.98
N LYS A 117 1.09 -1.25 -17.90
CA LYS A 117 1.97 -0.92 -19.01
C LYS A 117 3.24 -1.75 -18.95
N GLN A 118 3.68 -2.16 -20.12
CA GLN A 118 4.97 -2.80 -20.33
C GLN A 118 5.69 -2.13 -21.50
N GLN A 119 6.97 -1.88 -21.34
CA GLN A 119 7.86 -1.40 -22.38
C GLN A 119 9.14 -2.24 -22.29
N ILE A 120 9.19 -3.32 -23.05
CA ILE A 120 10.30 -4.27 -23.04
C ILE A 120 10.97 -4.20 -24.41
N ALA A 121 12.24 -3.76 -24.44
CA ALA A 121 13.03 -3.70 -25.66
C ALA A 121 13.32 -5.10 -26.19
N GLY A 122 13.13 -5.33 -27.48
CA GLY A 122 13.37 -6.63 -28.12
C GLY A 122 12.22 -7.63 -28.09
N LEU A 123 11.11 -7.30 -27.40
CA LEU A 123 9.86 -8.10 -27.41
C LEU A 123 8.82 -7.60 -28.41
N SER A 124 9.18 -6.75 -29.37
CA SER A 124 8.32 -6.40 -30.50
C SER A 124 8.10 -7.65 -31.36
N GLY A 125 7.06 -8.42 -31.07
CA GLY A 125 6.77 -9.72 -31.68
C GLY A 125 6.82 -10.90 -30.69
N ALA A 126 7.15 -10.68 -29.43
CA ALA A 126 6.94 -11.69 -28.40
C ALA A 126 5.43 -11.99 -28.35
N THR A 127 5.13 -13.26 -28.43
CA THR A 127 3.75 -13.76 -28.35
C THR A 127 3.13 -13.24 -27.07
N SER A 128 1.86 -12.89 -27.12
CA SER A 128 1.06 -12.49 -25.93
C SER A 128 1.22 -13.49 -24.78
N GLU A 129 1.69 -14.67 -25.04
CA GLU A 129 1.94 -15.78 -24.13
C GLU A 129 3.13 -15.51 -23.19
N ILE A 130 4.27 -15.02 -23.69
CA ILE A 130 5.44 -14.66 -22.85
C ILE A 130 5.07 -13.50 -21.93
N VAL A 131 4.33 -12.54 -22.44
CA VAL A 131 3.85 -11.41 -21.64
C VAL A 131 2.90 -11.85 -20.55
N SER A 132 1.95 -12.72 -20.87
CA SER A 132 0.99 -13.28 -19.91
C SER A 132 1.69 -14.14 -18.84
N GLN A 133 2.72 -14.87 -19.20
CA GLN A 133 3.52 -15.65 -18.26
C GLN A 133 4.32 -14.74 -17.31
N LEU A 134 4.96 -13.68 -17.83
CA LEU A 134 5.66 -12.69 -17.01
C LEU A 134 4.69 -11.94 -16.07
N GLU A 135 3.53 -11.60 -16.56
CA GLU A 135 2.47 -10.99 -15.74
C GLU A 135 2.06 -11.92 -14.60
N ALA A 136 1.76 -13.18 -14.89
CA ALA A 136 1.38 -14.16 -13.87
C ALA A 136 2.48 -14.35 -12.82
N ILE A 137 3.74 -14.48 -13.25
CA ILE A 137 4.90 -14.65 -12.37
C ILE A 137 5.10 -13.43 -11.48
N VAL A 138 5.14 -12.23 -12.05
CA VAL A 138 5.41 -11.00 -11.30
C VAL A 138 4.25 -10.68 -10.36
N ILE A 139 3.01 -10.78 -10.84
CA ILE A 139 1.83 -10.43 -10.05
C ILE A 139 1.56 -11.47 -8.97
N LYS A 140 1.39 -12.72 -9.37
CA LYS A 140 0.88 -13.76 -8.46
C LYS A 140 1.90 -14.13 -7.38
N ASP A 141 3.16 -14.26 -7.76
CA ASP A 141 4.19 -14.77 -6.85
C ASP A 141 4.92 -13.66 -6.07
N ASN A 142 4.94 -12.44 -6.61
CA ASN A 142 5.80 -11.40 -6.04
C ASN A 142 5.09 -10.12 -5.59
N LEU A 143 3.90 -9.82 -6.08
CA LEU A 143 3.22 -8.57 -5.72
C LEU A 143 1.97 -8.79 -4.87
N ASN A 144 1.09 -9.72 -5.24
CA ASN A 144 -0.16 -9.89 -4.52
C ASN A 144 0.06 -10.36 -3.08
N GLY A 145 -0.53 -9.67 -2.12
CA GLY A 145 -0.33 -9.91 -0.69
C GLY A 145 1.06 -9.49 -0.17
N LYS A 146 1.91 -8.87 -1.01
CA LYS A 146 3.23 -8.43 -0.58
C LYS A 146 3.11 -7.23 0.34
N SER A 147 3.75 -7.32 1.50
CA SER A 147 3.84 -6.21 2.45
C SER A 147 4.65 -5.06 1.84
N ILE A 148 4.11 -3.86 1.86
CA ILE A 148 4.81 -2.63 1.47
C ILE A 148 5.21 -1.79 2.68
N HIS A 149 4.55 -1.99 3.82
CA HIS A 149 4.88 -1.32 5.06
C HIS A 149 4.49 -2.18 6.26
N ASN A 150 5.40 -2.29 7.23
CA ASN A 150 5.13 -2.95 8.50
C ASN A 150 4.86 -1.86 9.54
N CYS A 151 3.65 -1.86 10.10
CA CYS A 151 3.31 -0.99 11.22
C CYS A 151 3.98 -1.52 12.48
N LYS A 152 4.63 -0.64 13.21
CA LYS A 152 5.17 -1.01 14.52
C LYS A 152 4.02 -1.21 15.52
N PRO A 153 4.18 -2.05 16.54
CA PRO A 153 3.13 -2.24 17.56
C PRO A 153 2.56 -0.94 18.13
N GLY A 154 3.39 0.08 18.34
CA GLY A 154 2.95 1.39 18.85
C GLY A 154 2.22 2.28 17.83
N ASP A 155 2.34 2.02 16.52
CA ASP A 155 1.69 2.83 15.47
C ASP A 155 0.17 2.56 15.42
N LEU A 156 -0.25 1.38 15.90
CA LEU A 156 -1.65 0.91 15.92
C LEU A 156 -2.13 0.61 17.34
N GLU A 157 -1.60 1.30 18.32
CA GLU A 157 -1.97 1.18 19.73
C GLU A 157 -2.15 2.56 20.33
N PHE A 158 -3.20 2.73 21.11
CA PHE A 158 -3.46 3.94 21.88
C PHE A 158 -3.76 3.58 23.33
N LEU A 159 -2.89 4.03 24.24
CA LEU A 159 -2.98 3.74 25.68
C LEU A 159 -3.13 2.24 26.02
N GLY A 160 -2.40 1.37 25.30
CA GLY A 160 -2.46 -0.07 25.50
C GLY A 160 -3.67 -0.75 24.81
N VAL A 161 -4.48 -0.01 24.06
CA VAL A 161 -5.64 -0.54 23.32
C VAL A 161 -5.32 -0.64 21.84
N PRO A 162 -5.43 -1.84 21.22
CA PRO A 162 -5.22 -2.00 19.79
C PRO A 162 -6.23 -1.20 18.97
N LEU A 163 -5.74 -0.41 18.02
CA LEU A 163 -6.56 0.31 17.06
C LEU A 163 -6.98 -0.62 15.92
N ARG A 164 -8.24 -0.51 15.50
CA ARG A 164 -8.78 -1.33 14.40
C ARG A 164 -8.95 -0.47 13.15
N PRO A 165 -8.17 -0.72 12.10
CA PRO A 165 -8.37 -0.08 10.82
C PRO A 165 -9.74 -0.42 10.21
N THR A 166 -10.42 0.59 9.68
CA THR A 166 -11.74 0.47 9.05
C THR A 166 -11.74 0.76 7.56
N GLY A 167 -10.68 1.40 7.06
CA GLY A 167 -10.56 1.72 5.65
C GLY A 167 -9.18 2.25 5.29
N ILE A 168 -8.89 2.26 4.00
CA ILE A 168 -7.66 2.80 3.43
C ILE A 168 -8.05 3.81 2.35
N GLU A 169 -7.41 4.97 2.39
CA GLU A 169 -7.57 6.02 1.40
C GLU A 169 -6.21 6.41 0.82
N VAL A 170 -6.12 6.47 -0.50
CA VAL A 170 -4.95 6.97 -1.20
C VAL A 170 -5.21 8.42 -1.56
N THR A 171 -4.43 9.32 -1.00
CA THR A 171 -4.47 10.76 -1.31
C THR A 171 -3.33 11.14 -2.27
N GLN A 172 -3.23 12.40 -2.66
CA GLN A 172 -2.15 12.87 -3.53
C GLN A 172 -0.76 12.79 -2.88
N THR A 173 -0.67 12.79 -1.56
CA THR A 173 0.61 12.88 -0.83
C THR A 173 0.88 11.70 0.11
N ALA A 174 -0.14 10.89 0.39
CA ALA A 174 -0.05 9.86 1.41
C ALA A 174 -1.09 8.75 1.21
N VAL A 175 -0.87 7.63 1.90
CA VAL A 175 -1.90 6.62 2.18
C VAL A 175 -2.36 6.81 3.62
N VAL A 176 -3.66 6.91 3.80
CA VAL A 176 -4.31 7.14 5.10
C VAL A 176 -5.06 5.87 5.50
N LEU A 177 -4.73 5.36 6.68
CA LEU A 177 -5.42 4.24 7.32
C LEU A 177 -6.40 4.81 8.33
N HIS A 178 -7.69 4.70 8.07
CA HIS A 178 -8.75 5.15 8.96
C HIS A 178 -8.94 4.17 10.12
N ILE A 179 -9.10 4.69 11.32
CA ILE A 179 -9.25 3.90 12.55
C ILE A 179 -10.68 4.07 13.08
N ALA A 180 -11.28 2.98 13.57
CA ALA A 180 -12.58 3.03 14.23
C ALA A 180 -12.54 3.96 15.45
N LYS A 181 -13.57 4.78 15.58
CA LYS A 181 -13.81 5.60 16.78
C LYS A 181 -14.19 4.75 17.98
#